data_f8583e3ff1730f375e153510a3cfbb9b
#
_entry.id   f8583e3ff1730f375e153510a3cfbb9b
#
_cell.length_a   1.000
_cell.length_b   1.000
_cell.length_c   1.000
_cell.angle_alpha   90.00
_cell.angle_beta   90.00
_cell.angle_gamma   90.00
#
_symmetry.space_group_name_H-M   'P 1'
#
loop_
_entity.id
_entity.type
_entity.pdbx_description
1 polymer ?
#
loop_
_entity_poly.entity_id
_entity_poly.type
_entity_poly.pdbx_seq_one_letter_code
_entity_poly.pdbx_strand_id
1 'polypeptide(L)'
;MPLLVLHLFAAAQNKKQLVSAKKYNTVVSKETMEQVFDEIKTPHKYGIVFKHPDANKLMDSPTIFKKNGVWYMTYIVFDGKGYETWMAESKDLLHWKSLGKILSFSKDSWDANQKAGYMSLVDIDWGGSYKVEKFQNKYWMSYLGGNTIGYEAGVLGVGMAYNSTLTKPVEWQTATTPILQPKDIDARWFENKTIYKSTVIRDKEKHTSHPFVMYYNAKGDTAKYESIGMAVSDDMVSWKRYGASPVITKYKGICGDAQIVKINKLYVMFYFGAFWKPGAFERFACSYDLVNWTDWDGEDLIKSSTDDDETYAHKPWVIKWKGVVYHFYNAVGKSGRVIALATSKDLQTK
;
A
#
# COMPACT_ATOMS: atom_id res chain seq x y z
N MET A 1 -9.58 -35.29 -12.45
CA MET A 1 -9.63 -35.14 -10.97
C MET A 1 -9.30 -33.71 -10.58
N PRO A 2 -10.26 -32.88 -10.23
CA PRO A 2 -9.99 -31.56 -9.65
C PRO A 2 -10.80 -31.40 -8.34
N LEU A 3 -10.29 -31.91 -7.21
CA LEU A 3 -11.03 -31.82 -5.94
C LEU A 3 -10.19 -31.38 -4.74
N LEU A 4 -9.04 -30.72 -4.93
CA LEU A 4 -8.16 -30.38 -3.78
C LEU A 4 -7.88 -28.88 -3.57
N VAL A 5 -8.56 -27.96 -4.24
CA VAL A 5 -8.26 -26.52 -4.17
C VAL A 5 -9.23 -25.73 -3.29
N LEU A 6 -10.40 -26.28 -2.95
CA LEU A 6 -11.46 -25.52 -2.24
C LEU A 6 -11.26 -25.39 -0.72
N HIS A 7 -10.30 -26.02 -0.08
CA HIS A 7 -10.24 -26.07 1.39
C HIS A 7 -9.34 -25.02 2.07
N LEU A 8 -8.64 -24.18 1.33
CA LEU A 8 -7.69 -23.23 1.95
C LEU A 8 -8.32 -21.97 2.58
N PHE A 9 -9.51 -21.59 2.16
CA PHE A 9 -10.18 -20.38 2.69
C PHE A 9 -11.31 -20.64 3.70
N ALA A 10 -11.81 -21.87 3.84
CA ALA A 10 -12.97 -22.15 4.66
C ALA A 10 -12.71 -22.27 6.18
N ALA A 11 -11.46 -22.35 6.63
CA ALA A 11 -11.14 -22.67 8.03
C ALA A 11 -10.90 -21.46 8.96
N ALA A 12 -11.06 -20.21 8.49
CA ALA A 12 -10.60 -19.02 9.20
C ALA A 12 -11.61 -18.38 10.18
N GLN A 13 -12.72 -19.00 10.53
CA GLN A 13 -13.76 -18.38 11.37
C GLN A 13 -13.61 -18.57 12.88
N ASN A 14 -12.50 -19.10 13.41
CA ASN A 14 -12.35 -19.28 14.85
C ASN A 14 -11.49 -18.17 15.51
N LYS A 15 -12.18 -17.33 16.32
CA LYS A 15 -11.66 -16.38 17.33
C LYS A 15 -10.39 -15.62 16.90
N LYS A 16 -10.59 -14.56 16.13
CA LYS A 16 -9.54 -13.55 15.94
C LYS A 16 -9.15 -12.98 17.31
N GLN A 17 -7.91 -13.15 17.73
CA GLN A 17 -7.39 -12.70 19.01
C GLN A 17 -6.38 -11.60 18.79
N LEU A 18 -6.58 -10.46 19.47
CA LEU A 18 -5.61 -9.35 19.45
C LEU A 18 -4.26 -9.80 19.95
N VAL A 19 -3.20 -9.59 19.18
CA VAL A 19 -1.83 -9.85 19.58
C VAL A 19 -1.28 -8.60 20.26
N SER A 20 -0.79 -8.76 21.50
CA SER A 20 -0.17 -7.66 22.24
C SER A 20 1.13 -7.22 21.58
N ALA A 21 1.24 -5.92 21.30
CA ALA A 21 2.47 -5.33 20.78
C ALA A 21 3.58 -5.39 21.84
N LYS A 22 4.77 -5.81 21.43
CA LYS A 22 5.97 -5.71 22.30
C LYS A 22 6.32 -4.22 22.43
N LYS A 23 6.40 -3.71 23.65
CA LYS A 23 6.86 -2.34 23.93
C LYS A 23 8.39 -2.35 24.03
N TYR A 24 9.06 -1.97 22.94
CA TYR A 24 10.44 -1.55 22.98
C TYR A 24 10.47 -0.02 22.95
N ASN A 25 11.19 0.60 23.85
CA ASN A 25 11.29 2.08 23.90
C ASN A 25 12.41 2.53 22.96
N THR A 26 12.23 2.37 21.65
CA THR A 26 13.24 2.66 20.64
C THR A 26 12.78 3.83 19.77
N VAL A 27 12.94 5.03 20.29
CA VAL A 27 12.77 6.26 19.50
C VAL A 27 13.99 6.42 18.59
N VAL A 28 13.77 6.66 17.32
CA VAL A 28 14.83 6.98 16.35
C VAL A 28 15.29 8.41 16.58
N SER A 29 16.62 8.62 16.70
CA SER A 29 17.18 9.96 16.97
C SER A 29 16.90 10.94 15.83
N LYS A 30 16.83 12.22 16.17
CA LYS A 30 16.62 13.29 15.17
C LYS A 30 17.71 13.28 14.10
N GLU A 31 18.96 13.11 14.48
CA GLU A 31 20.09 13.02 13.55
C GLU A 31 19.90 11.86 12.55
N THR A 32 19.48 10.68 13.03
CA THR A 32 19.17 9.54 12.15
C THR A 32 18.00 9.85 11.21
N MET A 33 16.97 10.54 11.70
CA MET A 33 15.82 10.95 10.87
C MET A 33 16.25 11.94 9.77
N GLU A 34 17.15 12.89 10.08
CA GLU A 34 17.71 13.83 9.11
C GLU A 34 18.56 13.12 8.03
N GLN A 35 19.40 12.14 8.43
CA GLN A 35 20.15 11.31 7.50
C GLN A 35 19.23 10.51 6.57
N VAL A 36 18.14 9.96 7.08
CA VAL A 36 17.13 9.26 6.27
C VAL A 36 16.47 10.24 5.31
N PHE A 37 16.05 11.42 5.78
CA PHE A 37 15.45 12.45 4.91
C PHE A 37 16.39 12.80 3.74
N ASP A 38 17.69 13.04 4.01
CA ASP A 38 18.66 13.34 2.97
C ASP A 38 18.86 12.21 1.96
N GLU A 39 18.76 10.96 2.40
CA GLU A 39 18.86 9.78 1.55
C GLU A 39 17.65 9.57 0.64
N ILE A 40 16.43 9.91 1.12
CA ILE A 40 15.18 9.58 0.43
C ILE A 40 14.52 10.74 -0.30
N LYS A 41 14.95 11.99 -0.05
CA LYS A 41 14.33 13.19 -0.66
C LYS A 41 14.42 13.20 -2.17
N THR A 42 13.37 13.71 -2.82
CA THR A 42 13.24 13.77 -4.28
C THR A 42 12.81 15.17 -4.73
N PRO A 43 13.76 16.15 -4.73
CA PRO A 43 13.42 17.54 -4.98
C PRO A 43 13.02 17.87 -6.43
N HIS A 44 13.27 16.94 -7.37
CA HIS A 44 13.01 17.18 -8.78
C HIS A 44 11.72 16.50 -9.21
N LYS A 45 10.64 17.25 -9.41
CA LYS A 45 9.41 16.74 -10.01
C LYS A 45 9.65 16.48 -11.49
N TYR A 46 9.61 15.20 -11.86
CA TYR A 46 9.75 14.76 -13.26
C TYR A 46 8.46 15.01 -14.04
N GLY A 47 7.29 14.91 -13.37
CA GLY A 47 5.98 15.05 -13.96
C GLY A 47 5.25 13.72 -14.12
N ILE A 48 4.26 13.69 -15.00
CA ILE A 48 3.39 12.52 -15.22
C ILE A 48 4.17 11.44 -15.98
N VAL A 49 4.18 10.23 -15.43
CA VAL A 49 4.79 9.06 -16.08
C VAL A 49 3.77 8.06 -16.57
N PHE A 50 2.52 8.11 -16.07
CA PHE A 50 1.50 7.20 -16.52
C PHE A 50 0.09 7.77 -16.37
N LYS A 51 -0.70 7.70 -17.48
CA LYS A 51 -2.12 8.04 -17.55
C LYS A 51 -2.91 6.85 -18.07
N HIS A 52 -4.14 6.68 -17.58
CA HIS A 52 -5.04 5.70 -18.21
C HIS A 52 -5.41 6.17 -19.61
N PRO A 53 -5.48 5.27 -20.63
CA PRO A 53 -5.88 5.66 -21.99
C PRO A 53 -7.28 6.28 -22.07
N ASP A 54 -8.21 5.83 -21.21
CA ASP A 54 -9.54 6.42 -21.05
C ASP A 54 -9.48 7.50 -19.97
N ALA A 55 -9.66 8.75 -20.35
CA ALA A 55 -9.59 9.91 -19.45
C ALA A 55 -10.69 9.95 -18.38
N ASN A 56 -11.78 9.18 -18.56
CA ASN A 56 -12.84 9.09 -17.56
C ASN A 56 -12.50 8.14 -16.40
N LYS A 57 -11.38 7.41 -16.49
CA LYS A 57 -10.94 6.48 -15.46
C LYS A 57 -9.89 7.11 -14.56
N LEU A 58 -10.15 7.06 -13.27
CA LEU A 58 -9.27 7.62 -12.24
C LEU A 58 -8.27 6.57 -11.81
N MET A 59 -6.98 6.88 -11.96
CA MET A 59 -5.90 5.99 -11.51
C MET A 59 -5.48 6.30 -10.07
N ASP A 60 -5.01 5.27 -9.36
CA ASP A 60 -4.64 5.42 -7.96
C ASP A 60 -3.58 4.40 -7.51
N SER A 61 -2.91 4.70 -6.39
CA SER A 61 -2.10 3.79 -5.55
C SER A 61 -1.19 2.82 -6.32
N PRO A 62 -0.08 3.30 -6.92
CA PRO A 62 0.87 2.42 -7.60
C PRO A 62 1.57 1.48 -6.60
N THR A 63 1.86 0.24 -7.02
CA THR A 63 2.80 -0.66 -6.35
C THR A 63 3.79 -1.19 -7.38
N ILE A 64 5.07 -0.88 -7.22
CA ILE A 64 6.09 -1.17 -8.23
C ILE A 64 7.00 -2.30 -7.78
N PHE A 65 7.28 -3.23 -8.67
CA PHE A 65 8.14 -4.38 -8.43
C PHE A 65 8.89 -4.79 -9.71
N LYS A 66 9.85 -5.70 -9.58
CA LYS A 66 10.71 -6.11 -10.70
C LYS A 66 10.70 -7.61 -10.91
N LYS A 67 10.67 -8.05 -12.18
CA LYS A 67 10.84 -9.46 -12.57
C LYS A 67 11.58 -9.56 -13.89
N ASN A 68 12.60 -10.42 -13.96
CA ASN A 68 13.37 -10.71 -15.17
C ASN A 68 13.87 -9.46 -15.91
N GLY A 69 14.33 -8.46 -15.16
CA GLY A 69 14.87 -7.22 -15.72
C GLY A 69 13.81 -6.15 -16.10
N VAL A 70 12.53 -6.50 -16.10
CA VAL A 70 11.40 -5.62 -16.42
C VAL A 70 10.75 -5.12 -15.12
N TRP A 71 10.36 -3.86 -15.08
CA TRP A 71 9.55 -3.26 -14.03
C TRP A 71 8.08 -3.47 -14.29
N TYR A 72 7.33 -3.72 -13.25
CA TYR A 72 5.88 -3.86 -13.26
C TYR A 72 5.27 -2.93 -12.23
N MET A 73 4.07 -2.45 -12.52
CA MET A 73 3.26 -1.64 -11.62
C MET A 73 1.88 -2.28 -11.54
N THR A 74 1.41 -2.64 -10.34
CA THR A 74 -0.03 -2.74 -10.13
C THR A 74 -0.55 -1.35 -9.76
N TYR A 75 -1.71 -0.99 -10.27
CA TYR A 75 -2.38 0.27 -10.00
C TYR A 75 -3.89 0.06 -9.99
N ILE A 76 -4.57 0.95 -9.31
CA ILE A 76 -6.01 0.88 -9.13
C ILE A 76 -6.68 1.79 -10.15
N VAL A 77 -7.82 1.37 -10.66
CA VAL A 77 -8.65 2.17 -11.54
C VAL A 77 -10.06 2.23 -10.97
N PHE A 78 -10.57 3.44 -10.77
CA PHE A 78 -11.98 3.70 -10.55
C PHE A 78 -12.63 4.04 -11.89
N ASP A 79 -13.65 3.26 -12.30
CA ASP A 79 -14.30 3.37 -13.59
C ASP A 79 -15.71 4.01 -13.53
N GLY A 80 -16.05 4.65 -12.40
CA GLY A 80 -17.38 5.19 -12.10
C GLY A 80 -18.31 4.20 -11.37
N LYS A 81 -17.99 2.90 -11.40
CA LYS A 81 -18.71 1.84 -10.67
C LYS A 81 -18.01 1.46 -9.38
N GLY A 82 -16.71 1.19 -9.44
CA GLY A 82 -15.90 0.77 -8.32
C GLY A 82 -14.45 0.57 -8.70
N TYR A 83 -13.68 -0.01 -7.79
CA TYR A 83 -12.25 -0.23 -8.01
C TYR A 83 -11.97 -1.56 -8.71
N GLU A 84 -11.06 -1.49 -9.67
CA GLU A 84 -10.41 -2.64 -10.29
C GLU A 84 -8.89 -2.51 -10.16
N THR A 85 -8.18 -3.63 -10.18
CA THR A 85 -6.71 -3.64 -10.20
C THR A 85 -6.21 -3.93 -11.59
N TRP A 86 -5.28 -3.10 -12.06
CA TRP A 86 -4.65 -3.18 -13.35
C TRP A 86 -3.15 -3.38 -13.21
N MET A 87 -2.48 -3.77 -14.29
CA MET A 87 -1.04 -3.94 -14.35
C MET A 87 -0.45 -3.16 -15.52
N ALA A 88 0.75 -2.63 -15.35
CA ALA A 88 1.56 -2.02 -16.41
C ALA A 88 3.00 -2.54 -16.32
N GLU A 89 3.76 -2.37 -17.40
CA GLU A 89 5.19 -2.70 -17.47
C GLU A 89 6.02 -1.52 -17.95
N SER A 90 7.30 -1.48 -17.55
CA SER A 90 8.29 -0.51 -17.97
C SER A 90 9.69 -1.11 -18.03
N LYS A 91 10.54 -0.60 -18.91
CA LYS A 91 11.97 -0.96 -18.97
C LYS A 91 12.87 0.02 -18.21
N ASP A 92 12.38 1.23 -17.95
CA ASP A 92 13.18 2.37 -17.47
C ASP A 92 12.57 3.14 -16.29
N LEU A 93 11.37 2.75 -15.79
CA LEU A 93 10.62 3.44 -14.75
C LEU A 93 9.95 4.76 -15.18
N LEU A 94 10.20 5.22 -16.39
CA LEU A 94 9.69 6.50 -16.91
C LEU A 94 8.54 6.29 -17.91
N HIS A 95 8.65 5.26 -18.74
CA HIS A 95 7.68 4.95 -19.79
C HIS A 95 6.94 3.65 -19.46
N TRP A 96 5.63 3.75 -19.26
CA TRP A 96 4.78 2.65 -18.82
C TRP A 96 3.77 2.26 -19.88
N LYS A 97 3.56 0.95 -20.04
CA LYS A 97 2.57 0.36 -20.94
C LYS A 97 1.59 -0.49 -20.13
N SER A 98 0.29 -0.19 -20.26
CA SER A 98 -0.75 -1.01 -19.61
C SER A 98 -0.79 -2.42 -20.20
N LEU A 99 -0.93 -3.41 -19.32
CA LEU A 99 -1.12 -4.83 -19.66
C LEU A 99 -2.57 -5.28 -19.46
N GLY A 100 -3.43 -4.44 -18.87
CA GLY A 100 -4.82 -4.73 -18.62
C GLY A 100 -5.15 -5.07 -17.15
N LYS A 101 -6.37 -5.51 -16.94
CA LYS A 101 -6.93 -5.86 -15.63
C LYS A 101 -6.38 -7.16 -15.09
N ILE A 102 -6.21 -7.22 -13.77
CA ILE A 102 -5.81 -8.44 -13.04
C ILE A 102 -6.79 -8.82 -11.93
N LEU A 103 -7.52 -7.85 -11.34
CA LEU A 103 -8.69 -8.08 -10.50
C LEU A 103 -9.83 -7.21 -11.00
N SER A 104 -11.02 -7.80 -11.12
CA SER A 104 -12.21 -7.12 -11.63
C SER A 104 -13.45 -7.49 -10.81
N PHE A 105 -14.54 -6.86 -11.12
CA PHE A 105 -15.85 -7.07 -10.51
C PHE A 105 -16.27 -8.55 -10.58
N SER A 106 -17.04 -8.97 -9.60
CA SER A 106 -17.64 -10.30 -9.55
C SER A 106 -19.13 -10.20 -9.25
N LYS A 107 -19.82 -11.34 -9.27
CA LYS A 107 -21.23 -11.42 -8.88
C LYS A 107 -21.33 -12.02 -7.48
N ASP A 108 -22.29 -11.54 -6.71
CA ASP A 108 -22.76 -12.17 -5.48
C ASP A 108 -21.67 -12.48 -4.43
N SER A 109 -20.65 -11.62 -4.37
CA SER A 109 -19.56 -11.74 -3.40
C SER A 109 -19.43 -10.49 -2.53
N TRP A 110 -18.76 -10.63 -1.39
CA TRP A 110 -18.52 -9.53 -0.46
C TRP A 110 -17.70 -8.37 -1.09
N ASP A 111 -16.93 -8.66 -2.13
CA ASP A 111 -16.03 -7.77 -2.87
C ASP A 111 -16.49 -7.48 -4.31
N ALA A 112 -17.79 -7.65 -4.57
CA ALA A 112 -18.35 -7.64 -5.93
C ALA A 112 -18.02 -6.39 -6.75
N ASN A 113 -17.91 -5.23 -6.12
CA ASN A 113 -17.77 -3.94 -6.79
C ASN A 113 -16.49 -3.16 -6.42
N GLN A 114 -15.67 -3.68 -5.48
CA GLN A 114 -14.42 -3.05 -5.06
C GLN A 114 -13.33 -4.10 -4.97
N LYS A 115 -12.30 -4.01 -5.82
CA LYS A 115 -11.13 -4.88 -5.81
C LYS A 115 -9.87 -4.09 -6.11
N ALA A 116 -9.43 -3.29 -5.12
CA ALA A 116 -8.21 -2.50 -5.20
C ALA A 116 -7.03 -3.28 -4.61
N GLY A 117 -6.16 -3.83 -5.45
CA GLY A 117 -5.10 -4.76 -5.08
C GLY A 117 -3.71 -4.15 -5.02
N TYR A 118 -2.93 -4.61 -4.04
CA TYR A 118 -1.58 -4.16 -3.75
C TYR A 118 -0.65 -5.37 -3.68
N MET A 119 0.41 -5.38 -4.49
CA MET A 119 1.34 -6.50 -4.53
C MET A 119 2.00 -6.70 -3.17
N SER A 120 1.89 -7.91 -2.64
CA SER A 120 2.48 -8.30 -1.35
C SER A 120 3.87 -8.89 -1.54
N LEU A 121 4.68 -8.87 -0.48
CA LEU A 121 6.01 -9.50 -0.40
C LEU A 121 7.00 -9.00 -1.46
N VAL A 122 6.91 -7.72 -1.85
CA VAL A 122 7.96 -7.07 -2.62
C VAL A 122 9.20 -6.95 -1.72
N ASP A 123 10.38 -7.22 -2.28
CA ASP A 123 11.65 -7.00 -1.59
C ASP A 123 11.77 -5.55 -1.14
N ILE A 124 11.87 -5.35 0.19
CA ILE A 124 11.87 -4.03 0.83
C ILE A 124 13.27 -3.43 1.01
N ASP A 125 14.33 -4.16 0.67
CA ASP A 125 15.70 -3.66 0.85
C ASP A 125 15.93 -2.44 -0.07
N TRP A 126 16.42 -1.35 0.50
CA TRP A 126 16.66 -0.10 -0.20
C TRP A 126 17.76 -0.23 -1.24
N GLY A 127 17.43 0.02 -2.51
CA GLY A 127 18.30 -0.26 -3.63
C GLY A 127 18.46 -1.75 -3.94
N GLY A 128 17.61 -2.58 -3.39
CA GLY A 128 17.58 -4.03 -3.54
C GLY A 128 17.03 -4.53 -4.87
N SER A 129 16.53 -5.74 -4.86
CA SER A 129 16.07 -6.41 -6.08
C SER A 129 14.68 -5.98 -6.52
N TYR A 130 13.83 -5.54 -5.59
CA TYR A 130 12.40 -5.25 -5.78
C TYR A 130 11.60 -6.42 -6.36
N LYS A 131 12.11 -7.64 -6.21
CA LYS A 131 11.40 -8.86 -6.63
C LYS A 131 10.26 -9.16 -5.68
N VAL A 132 9.21 -9.78 -6.21
CA VAL A 132 8.13 -10.34 -5.40
C VAL A 132 8.50 -11.75 -4.96
N GLU A 133 8.51 -11.99 -3.66
CA GLU A 133 8.73 -13.32 -3.09
C GLU A 133 7.47 -14.18 -3.22
N LYS A 134 7.68 -15.48 -3.43
CA LYS A 134 6.60 -16.46 -3.32
C LYS A 134 6.47 -16.98 -1.89
N PHE A 135 5.23 -17.25 -1.51
CA PHE A 135 4.95 -18.06 -0.34
C PHE A 135 4.02 -19.21 -0.74
N GLN A 136 4.37 -20.45 -0.38
CA GLN A 136 3.68 -21.67 -0.81
C GLN A 136 3.51 -21.76 -2.34
N ASN A 137 4.58 -21.45 -3.09
CA ASN A 137 4.61 -21.42 -4.56
C ASN A 137 3.63 -20.45 -5.23
N LYS A 138 3.05 -19.50 -4.48
CA LYS A 138 2.10 -18.50 -4.94
C LYS A 138 2.67 -17.10 -4.75
N TYR A 139 2.36 -16.19 -5.67
CA TYR A 139 2.42 -14.74 -5.48
C TYR A 139 1.15 -14.29 -4.77
N TRP A 140 1.26 -13.31 -3.91
CA TRP A 140 0.17 -12.82 -3.08
C TRP A 140 -0.08 -11.34 -3.30
N MET A 141 -1.33 -10.95 -3.14
CA MET A 141 -1.79 -9.58 -3.22
C MET A 141 -2.82 -9.36 -2.10
N SER A 142 -2.65 -8.32 -1.32
CA SER A 142 -3.75 -7.84 -0.47
C SER A 142 -4.63 -6.91 -1.30
N TYR A 143 -5.93 -6.85 -1.02
CA TYR A 143 -6.81 -5.93 -1.73
C TYR A 143 -7.89 -5.38 -0.81
N LEU A 144 -8.26 -4.12 -1.04
CA LEU A 144 -9.49 -3.54 -0.52
C LEU A 144 -10.65 -4.14 -1.30
N GLY A 145 -11.64 -4.65 -0.56
CA GLY A 145 -12.85 -5.23 -1.11
C GLY A 145 -14.12 -4.60 -0.56
N GLY A 146 -15.18 -4.63 -1.36
CA GLY A 146 -16.51 -4.17 -0.99
C GLY A 146 -17.56 -4.47 -2.06
N ASN A 147 -18.82 -4.54 -1.67
CA ASN A 147 -19.91 -4.88 -2.59
C ASN A 147 -20.79 -3.69 -3.00
N THR A 148 -20.52 -2.50 -2.51
CA THR A 148 -21.29 -1.30 -2.82
C THR A 148 -20.69 -0.58 -4.02
N ILE A 149 -21.55 -0.11 -4.94
CA ILE A 149 -21.17 0.71 -6.09
C ILE A 149 -20.88 2.12 -5.61
N GLY A 150 -19.79 2.71 -6.11
CA GLY A 150 -19.36 4.07 -5.86
C GLY A 150 -17.92 4.17 -5.36
N TYR A 151 -17.39 5.37 -5.33
CA TYR A 151 -16.03 5.65 -4.86
C TYR A 151 -15.91 5.37 -3.35
N GLU A 152 -15.13 4.37 -2.97
CA GLU A 152 -14.94 3.93 -1.58
C GLU A 152 -16.27 3.74 -0.80
N ALA A 153 -17.32 3.29 -1.53
CA ALA A 153 -18.66 3.24 -0.99
C ALA A 153 -18.91 1.99 -0.14
N GLY A 154 -19.76 2.14 0.87
CA GLY A 154 -20.22 1.06 1.74
C GLY A 154 -19.19 0.61 2.78
N VAL A 155 -19.35 -0.63 3.23
CA VAL A 155 -18.41 -1.25 4.17
C VAL A 155 -17.28 -1.87 3.37
N LEU A 156 -16.07 -1.39 3.63
CA LEU A 156 -14.86 -1.89 3.00
C LEU A 156 -14.05 -2.72 4.00
N GLY A 157 -13.39 -3.75 3.48
CA GLY A 157 -12.52 -4.62 4.23
C GLY A 157 -11.31 -5.07 3.41
N VAL A 158 -10.46 -5.88 3.98
CA VAL A 158 -9.27 -6.42 3.31
C VAL A 158 -9.51 -7.87 2.93
N GLY A 159 -9.16 -8.22 1.68
CA GLY A 159 -9.05 -9.59 1.20
C GLY A 159 -7.62 -9.95 0.80
N MET A 160 -7.36 -11.23 0.62
CA MET A 160 -6.14 -11.73 0.01
C MET A 160 -6.44 -12.41 -1.32
N ALA A 161 -5.61 -12.15 -2.30
CA ALA A 161 -5.64 -12.82 -3.59
C ALA A 161 -4.29 -13.50 -3.86
N TYR A 162 -4.29 -14.57 -4.66
CA TYR A 162 -3.07 -15.25 -5.04
C TYR A 162 -3.10 -15.75 -6.49
N ASN A 163 -1.92 -15.90 -7.08
CA ASN A 163 -1.71 -16.51 -8.39
C ASN A 163 -0.35 -17.23 -8.44
N SER A 164 -0.24 -18.27 -9.23
CA SER A 164 1.05 -18.94 -9.51
C SER A 164 1.91 -18.12 -10.51
N THR A 165 1.28 -17.24 -11.29
CA THR A 165 1.88 -16.41 -12.34
C THR A 165 1.78 -14.94 -11.95
N LEU A 166 2.90 -14.19 -12.04
CA LEU A 166 2.98 -12.80 -11.59
C LEU A 166 2.67 -11.78 -12.71
N THR A 167 3.16 -11.99 -13.90
CA THR A 167 3.33 -10.96 -14.93
C THR A 167 2.45 -11.12 -16.17
N LYS A 168 1.46 -12.00 -16.11
CA LYS A 168 0.42 -12.10 -17.14
C LYS A 168 -0.87 -11.53 -16.56
N PRO A 169 -1.67 -10.79 -17.35
CA PRO A 169 -3.02 -10.41 -16.98
C PRO A 169 -3.88 -11.67 -16.90
N VAL A 170 -3.83 -12.33 -15.77
CA VAL A 170 -4.59 -13.56 -15.49
C VAL A 170 -5.37 -13.26 -14.22
N GLU A 171 -6.60 -13.68 -14.17
CA GLU A 171 -7.45 -13.48 -13.01
C GLU A 171 -6.84 -14.13 -11.77
N TRP A 172 -6.69 -13.36 -10.73
CA TRP A 172 -6.20 -13.80 -9.43
C TRP A 172 -7.33 -14.46 -8.66
N GLN A 173 -7.03 -15.52 -7.93
CA GLN A 173 -7.98 -16.16 -7.05
C GLN A 173 -8.13 -15.33 -5.77
N THR A 174 -9.34 -14.87 -5.48
CA THR A 174 -9.66 -14.02 -4.33
C THR A 174 -10.25 -14.82 -3.16
N ALA A 175 -10.07 -14.30 -1.95
CA ALA A 175 -10.70 -14.85 -0.75
C ALA A 175 -12.23 -14.76 -0.85
N THR A 176 -12.92 -15.81 -0.40
CA THR A 176 -14.39 -15.87 -0.37
C THR A 176 -15.01 -14.98 0.72
N THR A 177 -14.23 -14.61 1.71
CA THR A 177 -14.61 -13.71 2.82
C THR A 177 -13.49 -12.73 3.11
N PRO A 178 -13.78 -11.54 3.65
CA PRO A 178 -12.73 -10.63 4.07
C PRO A 178 -11.90 -11.25 5.20
N ILE A 179 -10.59 -10.96 5.20
CA ILE A 179 -9.67 -11.38 6.26
C ILE A 179 -9.65 -10.40 7.44
N LEU A 180 -9.94 -9.12 7.17
CA LEU A 180 -10.15 -8.06 8.15
C LEU A 180 -11.33 -7.20 7.69
N GLN A 181 -12.29 -6.94 8.58
CA GLN A 181 -13.41 -6.05 8.32
C GLN A 181 -13.80 -5.24 9.56
N PRO A 182 -14.45 -4.08 9.40
CA PRO A 182 -14.84 -3.22 10.51
C PRO A 182 -15.79 -3.85 11.53
N LYS A 183 -16.56 -4.87 11.11
CA LYS A 183 -17.54 -5.56 11.94
C LYS A 183 -17.01 -6.81 12.66
N ASP A 184 -15.71 -7.09 12.55
CA ASP A 184 -15.10 -8.18 13.31
C ASP A 184 -15.21 -7.90 14.82
N ILE A 185 -15.38 -8.96 15.62
CA ILE A 185 -15.54 -8.85 17.08
C ILE A 185 -14.31 -8.20 17.76
N ASP A 186 -13.13 -8.32 17.14
CA ASP A 186 -11.86 -7.77 17.60
C ASP A 186 -11.49 -6.46 16.88
N ALA A 187 -12.42 -5.84 16.13
CA ALA A 187 -12.18 -4.54 15.49
C ALA A 187 -11.94 -3.46 16.55
N ARG A 188 -10.86 -2.69 16.37
CA ARG A 188 -10.45 -1.66 17.30
C ARG A 188 -11.20 -0.34 17.04
N TRP A 189 -11.22 0.54 18.01
CA TRP A 189 -11.94 1.84 17.97
C TRP A 189 -11.62 2.71 16.76
N PHE A 190 -10.42 2.59 16.17
CA PHE A 190 -9.98 3.38 15.02
C PHE A 190 -10.25 2.73 13.67
N GLU A 191 -10.82 1.52 13.63
CA GLU A 191 -11.03 0.74 12.39
C GLU A 191 -12.44 0.12 12.24
N ASN A 192 -13.34 0.45 13.17
CA ASN A 192 -14.67 -0.16 13.24
C ASN A 192 -15.70 0.48 12.28
N LYS A 193 -15.28 1.38 11.38
CA LYS A 193 -16.11 1.97 10.33
C LYS A 193 -15.74 1.46 8.95
N THR A 194 -14.46 1.53 8.59
CA THR A 194 -13.95 1.12 7.27
C THR A 194 -12.45 0.86 7.32
N ILE A 195 -11.99 -0.07 6.46
CA ILE A 195 -10.59 -0.39 6.26
C ILE A 195 -10.29 -0.23 4.77
N TYR A 196 -9.21 0.48 4.46
CA TYR A 196 -8.82 0.81 3.09
C TYR A 196 -7.57 0.03 2.63
N LYS A 197 -6.65 0.70 1.94
CA LYS A 197 -5.40 0.13 1.41
C LYS A 197 -4.60 -0.61 2.47
N SER A 198 -4.03 -1.72 2.05
CA SER A 198 -3.12 -2.55 2.86
C SER A 198 -1.81 -2.81 2.12
N THR A 199 -0.73 -2.92 2.88
CA THR A 199 0.60 -3.30 2.40
C THR A 199 1.11 -4.46 3.23
N VAL A 200 1.58 -5.54 2.59
CA VAL A 200 2.06 -6.75 3.26
C VAL A 200 3.54 -6.96 2.97
N ILE A 201 4.33 -7.08 4.03
CA ILE A 201 5.76 -7.36 3.97
C ILE A 201 6.11 -8.65 4.69
N ARG A 202 7.30 -9.19 4.40
CA ARG A 202 7.89 -10.27 5.18
C ARG A 202 8.75 -9.70 6.31
N ASP A 203 8.45 -10.09 7.55
CA ASP A 203 9.30 -9.84 8.72
C ASP A 203 10.39 -10.93 8.81
N LYS A 204 11.49 -10.74 8.08
CA LYS A 204 12.61 -11.69 8.03
C LYS A 204 13.33 -11.83 9.37
N GLU A 205 13.31 -10.78 10.18
CA GLU A 205 13.97 -10.70 11.49
C GLU A 205 13.06 -11.11 12.65
N LYS A 206 11.79 -11.40 12.36
CA LYS A 206 10.77 -11.84 13.31
C LYS A 206 10.58 -10.89 14.51
N HIS A 207 10.66 -9.59 14.27
CA HIS A 207 10.40 -8.56 15.28
C HIS A 207 9.01 -8.71 15.89
N THR A 208 8.02 -9.06 15.06
CA THR A 208 6.64 -9.29 15.50
C THR A 208 6.38 -10.70 16.01
N SER A 209 7.36 -11.62 15.93
CA SER A 209 7.24 -13.06 16.13
C SER A 209 6.41 -13.78 15.05
N HIS A 210 5.98 -13.07 14.00
CA HIS A 210 5.23 -13.60 12.86
C HIS A 210 5.97 -13.30 11.55
N PRO A 211 5.93 -14.18 10.54
CA PRO A 211 6.65 -13.97 9.28
C PRO A 211 6.04 -12.91 8.37
N PHE A 212 4.77 -12.54 8.58
CA PHE A 212 4.08 -11.57 7.73
C PHE A 212 3.47 -10.45 8.56
N VAL A 213 3.67 -9.22 8.09
CA VAL A 213 3.14 -8.00 8.67
C VAL A 213 2.35 -7.24 7.63
N MET A 214 1.16 -6.80 8.00
CA MET A 214 0.30 -5.94 7.20
C MET A 214 0.12 -4.59 7.89
N TYR A 215 0.31 -3.52 7.13
CA TYR A 215 -0.14 -2.17 7.51
C TYR A 215 -1.35 -1.80 6.66
N TYR A 216 -2.34 -1.16 7.23
CA TYR A 216 -3.56 -0.78 6.52
C TYR A 216 -4.16 0.53 7.03
N ASN A 217 -4.80 1.26 6.12
CA ASN A 217 -5.54 2.46 6.49
C ASN A 217 -6.86 2.06 7.12
N ALA A 218 -7.27 2.77 8.16
CA ALA A 218 -8.53 2.52 8.83
C ALA A 218 -9.14 3.79 9.40
N LYS A 219 -10.48 3.80 9.48
CA LYS A 219 -11.27 4.86 10.07
C LYS A 219 -12.25 4.29 11.09
N GLY A 220 -12.29 4.91 12.26
CA GLY A 220 -13.25 4.58 13.30
C GLY A 220 -14.59 5.30 13.14
N ASP A 221 -15.60 4.77 13.77
CA ASP A 221 -16.97 5.30 13.75
C ASP A 221 -17.08 6.68 14.37
N THR A 222 -16.47 6.85 15.53
CA THR A 222 -16.40 8.12 16.28
C THR A 222 -15.20 8.96 15.90
N ALA A 223 -14.13 8.32 15.39
CA ALA A 223 -12.94 9.01 14.93
C ALA A 223 -13.19 9.59 13.53
N LYS A 224 -13.18 10.92 13.42
CA LYS A 224 -13.32 11.61 12.13
C LYS A 224 -12.00 11.70 11.37
N TYR A 225 -11.04 10.81 11.63
CA TYR A 225 -9.72 10.77 11.04
C TYR A 225 -9.34 9.34 10.66
N GLU A 226 -8.36 9.21 9.79
CA GLU A 226 -7.82 7.94 9.35
C GLU A 226 -6.42 7.73 9.93
N SER A 227 -6.13 6.48 10.24
CA SER A 227 -4.89 6.05 10.88
C SER A 227 -4.36 4.79 10.23
N ILE A 228 -3.10 4.47 10.44
CA ILE A 228 -2.50 3.23 9.96
C ILE A 228 -2.53 2.21 11.09
N GLY A 229 -3.25 1.10 10.86
CA GLY A 229 -3.29 -0.07 11.71
C GLY A 229 -2.30 -1.14 11.30
N MET A 230 -2.15 -2.16 12.14
CA MET A 230 -1.24 -3.29 11.91
C MET A 230 -1.92 -4.62 12.20
N ALA A 231 -1.60 -5.62 11.39
CA ALA A 231 -1.98 -7.02 11.59
C ALA A 231 -0.80 -7.94 11.23
N VAL A 232 -0.83 -9.18 11.72
CA VAL A 232 0.19 -10.20 11.49
C VAL A 232 -0.41 -11.52 11.06
N SER A 233 0.39 -12.34 10.37
CA SER A 233 -0.02 -13.67 9.91
C SER A 233 1.16 -14.63 9.88
N ASP A 234 0.87 -15.92 10.02
CA ASP A 234 1.83 -17.01 9.82
C ASP A 234 1.68 -17.69 8.44
N ASP A 235 0.54 -17.48 7.75
CA ASP A 235 0.14 -18.27 6.59
C ASP A 235 -0.43 -17.44 5.41
N MET A 236 -0.48 -16.12 5.50
CA MET A 236 -1.08 -15.19 4.52
C MET A 236 -2.60 -15.32 4.37
N VAL A 237 -3.24 -16.20 5.12
CA VAL A 237 -4.69 -16.49 5.07
C VAL A 237 -5.37 -16.02 6.35
N SER A 238 -4.79 -16.41 7.48
CA SER A 238 -5.31 -16.08 8.82
C SER A 238 -4.56 -14.88 9.36
N TRP A 239 -5.27 -13.77 9.58
CA TRP A 239 -4.69 -12.52 10.05
C TRP A 239 -5.20 -12.15 11.42
N LYS A 240 -4.30 -11.68 12.27
CA LYS A 240 -4.59 -11.22 13.63
C LYS A 240 -4.21 -9.76 13.76
N ARG A 241 -5.08 -8.94 14.32
CA ARG A 241 -4.79 -7.54 14.65
C ARG A 241 -3.65 -7.45 15.64
N TYR A 242 -2.73 -6.51 15.44
CA TYR A 242 -1.54 -6.35 16.26
C TYR A 242 -1.55 -5.00 16.98
N GLY A 243 -1.45 -5.01 18.32
CA GLY A 243 -1.51 -3.81 19.15
C GLY A 243 -2.94 -3.23 19.30
N ALA A 244 -3.17 -2.48 20.34
CA ALA A 244 -4.49 -1.89 20.65
C ALA A 244 -4.71 -0.51 19.99
N SER A 245 -3.64 0.13 19.52
CA SER A 245 -3.65 1.47 18.94
C SER A 245 -3.10 1.47 17.52
N PRO A 246 -3.40 2.48 16.70
CA PRO A 246 -2.76 2.62 15.40
C PRO A 246 -1.26 2.86 15.55
N VAL A 247 -0.47 2.47 14.56
CA VAL A 247 0.98 2.69 14.53
C VAL A 247 1.35 4.10 14.07
N ILE A 248 0.54 4.70 13.22
CA ILE A 248 0.64 6.11 12.81
C ILE A 248 -0.73 6.77 12.90
N THR A 249 -0.80 7.92 13.55
CA THR A 249 -2.01 8.75 13.62
C THR A 249 -1.65 10.20 13.96
N LYS A 250 -2.48 11.14 13.51
CA LYS A 250 -2.42 12.55 13.91
C LYS A 250 -3.68 12.98 14.68
N TYR A 251 -4.60 12.04 14.96
CA TYR A 251 -5.89 12.30 15.60
C TYR A 251 -6.75 13.36 14.88
N LYS A 252 -6.45 13.60 13.61
CA LYS A 252 -7.17 14.46 12.67
C LYS A 252 -6.77 14.18 11.24
N GLY A 253 -7.65 14.43 10.26
CA GLY A 253 -7.36 14.23 8.85
C GLY A 253 -7.03 12.77 8.52
N ILE A 254 -6.08 12.55 7.64
CA ILE A 254 -5.70 11.24 7.12
C ILE A 254 -4.20 10.99 7.33
N CYS A 255 -3.86 9.78 7.81
CA CYS A 255 -2.57 9.14 7.65
C CYS A 255 -2.80 7.81 6.96
N GLY A 256 -2.20 7.58 5.79
CA GLY A 256 -2.52 6.39 5.02
C GLY A 256 -1.50 5.98 3.97
N ASP A 257 -1.80 4.87 3.30
CA ASP A 257 -1.06 4.30 2.16
C ASP A 257 0.40 3.97 2.47
N ALA A 258 0.62 3.28 3.59
CA ALA A 258 1.95 2.88 4.02
C ALA A 258 2.69 2.05 2.95
N GLN A 259 3.94 2.42 2.67
CA GLN A 259 4.94 1.60 2.00
C GLN A 259 6.14 1.45 2.93
N ILE A 260 6.68 0.25 3.05
CA ILE A 260 7.83 -0.03 3.91
C ILE A 260 9.07 -0.33 3.04
N VAL A 261 10.18 0.31 3.39
CA VAL A 261 11.52 -0.05 2.89
C VAL A 261 12.47 -0.26 4.07
N LYS A 262 13.59 -0.93 3.83
CA LYS A 262 14.64 -1.15 4.82
C LYS A 262 15.95 -0.51 4.37
N ILE A 263 16.42 0.47 5.13
CA ILE A 263 17.70 1.14 4.93
C ILE A 263 18.65 0.65 6.04
N ASN A 264 19.59 -0.23 5.69
CA ASN A 264 20.47 -0.89 6.66
C ASN A 264 19.67 -1.66 7.73
N LYS A 265 19.69 -1.17 8.99
CA LYS A 265 18.96 -1.76 10.12
C LYS A 265 17.66 -1.02 10.46
N LEU A 266 17.31 -0.01 9.69
CA LEU A 266 16.18 0.88 9.95
C LEU A 266 15.07 0.62 8.94
N TYR A 267 13.85 0.44 9.40
CA TYR A 267 12.65 0.43 8.56
C TYR A 267 12.15 1.86 8.38
N VAL A 268 11.80 2.20 7.16
CA VAL A 268 11.23 3.50 6.80
C VAL A 268 9.85 3.26 6.19
N MET A 269 8.84 3.87 6.80
CA MET A 269 7.47 3.88 6.29
C MET A 269 7.23 5.19 5.56
N PHE A 270 7.01 5.14 4.25
CA PHE A 270 6.42 6.25 3.50
C PHE A 270 4.91 6.20 3.69
N TYR A 271 4.29 7.35 3.90
CA TYR A 271 2.84 7.47 4.01
C TYR A 271 2.39 8.86 3.59
N PHE A 272 1.12 9.01 3.24
CA PHE A 272 0.58 10.34 2.97
C PHE A 272 -0.21 10.87 4.16
N GLY A 273 -0.22 12.20 4.26
CA GLY A 273 -1.09 12.97 5.14
C GLY A 273 -2.05 13.85 4.35
N ALA A 274 -3.27 14.03 4.85
CA ALA A 274 -4.22 14.99 4.30
C ALA A 274 -5.11 15.58 5.38
N PHE A 275 -5.57 16.82 5.17
CA PHE A 275 -6.57 17.55 5.98
C PHE A 275 -6.16 17.87 7.43
N TRP A 276 -4.95 17.55 7.87
CA TRP A 276 -4.39 18.02 9.14
C TRP A 276 -3.40 19.19 8.97
N LYS A 277 -3.05 19.50 7.72
CA LYS A 277 -2.56 20.76 7.17
C LYS A 277 -3.08 20.89 5.72
N PRO A 278 -2.94 22.03 5.04
CA PRO A 278 -3.49 22.22 3.69
C PRO A 278 -3.03 21.17 2.68
N GLY A 279 -3.97 20.69 1.84
CA GLY A 279 -3.71 19.74 0.76
C GLY A 279 -3.50 18.29 1.23
N ALA A 280 -2.88 17.52 0.36
CA ALA A 280 -2.32 16.21 0.65
C ALA A 280 -0.82 16.22 0.32
N PHE A 281 -0.04 15.52 1.13
CA PHE A 281 1.41 15.56 1.10
C PHE A 281 1.96 14.24 1.61
N GLU A 282 3.23 13.96 1.34
CA GLU A 282 3.87 12.72 1.73
C GLU A 282 4.97 12.92 2.75
N ARG A 283 5.03 11.99 3.67
CA ARG A 283 5.93 11.97 4.82
C ARG A 283 6.54 10.59 5.02
N PHE A 284 7.36 10.46 6.05
CA PHE A 284 7.88 9.18 6.49
C PHE A 284 7.96 9.08 8.02
N ALA A 285 8.04 7.84 8.47
CA ALA A 285 8.37 7.48 9.84
C ALA A 285 9.43 6.37 9.83
N CYS A 286 10.22 6.26 10.89
CA CYS A 286 11.26 5.26 11.02
C CYS A 286 11.03 4.35 12.22
N SER A 287 11.48 3.09 12.10
CA SER A 287 11.38 2.08 13.15
C SER A 287 12.56 1.12 13.12
N TYR A 288 12.98 0.65 14.30
CA TYR A 288 13.95 -0.45 14.41
C TYR A 288 13.29 -1.83 14.49
N ASP A 289 11.97 -1.90 14.70
CA ASP A 289 11.27 -3.14 15.06
C ASP A 289 9.92 -3.36 14.36
N LEU A 290 9.59 -2.56 13.35
CA LEU A 290 8.30 -2.61 12.61
C LEU A 290 7.06 -2.26 13.44
N VAL A 291 7.20 -1.96 14.73
CA VAL A 291 6.08 -1.76 15.67
C VAL A 291 6.05 -0.34 16.21
N ASN A 292 7.22 0.13 16.67
CA ASN A 292 7.37 1.45 17.28
C ASN A 292 7.93 2.42 16.24
N TRP A 293 7.10 3.34 15.76
CA TRP A 293 7.44 4.27 14.70
C TRP A 293 7.69 5.67 15.26
N THR A 294 8.83 6.24 14.90
CA THR A 294 9.15 7.66 15.12
C THR A 294 8.78 8.43 13.86
N ASP A 295 7.84 9.34 14.00
CA ASP A 295 7.34 10.15 12.87
C ASP A 295 8.29 11.33 12.59
N TRP A 296 8.53 11.60 11.29
CA TRP A 296 9.31 12.74 10.85
C TRP A 296 8.55 14.05 11.09
N ASP A 297 9.18 15.02 11.73
CA ASP A 297 8.58 16.33 12.06
C ASP A 297 9.06 17.49 11.16
N GLY A 298 9.99 17.22 10.24
CA GLY A 298 10.52 18.21 9.29
C GLY A 298 9.67 18.39 8.03
N GLU A 299 10.32 18.73 6.92
CA GLU A 299 9.68 19.00 5.62
C GLU A 299 8.98 17.79 5.04
N ASP A 300 7.93 18.05 4.24
CA ASP A 300 7.27 16.99 3.47
C ASP A 300 8.17 16.49 2.34
N LEU A 301 8.13 15.21 2.07
CA LEU A 301 8.85 14.62 0.93
C LEU A 301 8.26 15.08 -0.40
N ILE A 302 6.93 15.08 -0.50
CA ILE A 302 6.16 15.54 -1.66
C ILE A 302 4.98 16.37 -1.16
N LYS A 303 4.68 17.45 -1.87
CA LYS A 303 3.48 18.28 -1.70
C LYS A 303 3.01 18.80 -3.05
N SER A 304 1.78 19.26 -3.13
CA SER A 304 1.24 19.95 -4.30
C SER A 304 2.10 21.17 -4.67
N SER A 305 2.53 21.27 -5.92
CA SER A 305 3.39 22.39 -6.38
C SER A 305 3.35 22.62 -7.90
N THR A 306 2.58 21.81 -8.64
CA THR A 306 2.45 21.91 -10.10
C THR A 306 0.97 21.80 -10.48
N ASP A 307 0.61 22.18 -11.72
CA ASP A 307 -0.74 22.05 -12.27
C ASP A 307 -1.25 20.59 -12.25
N ASP A 308 -0.35 19.62 -12.35
CA ASP A 308 -0.71 18.21 -12.39
C ASP A 308 -1.07 17.64 -11.01
N ASP A 309 -0.62 18.29 -9.93
CA ASP A 309 -0.87 17.86 -8.55
C ASP A 309 -1.43 18.97 -7.64
N GLU A 310 -2.04 20.00 -8.24
CA GLU A 310 -2.52 21.19 -7.51
C GLU A 310 -3.51 20.86 -6.40
N THR A 311 -4.31 19.79 -6.57
CA THR A 311 -5.28 19.35 -5.57
C THR A 311 -4.66 18.39 -4.55
N TYR A 312 -3.98 17.33 -5.02
CA TYR A 312 -3.35 16.33 -4.15
C TYR A 312 -2.07 15.77 -4.77
N ALA A 313 -1.04 15.61 -3.92
CA ALA A 313 0.14 14.81 -4.15
C ALA A 313 0.23 13.77 -3.02
N HIS A 314 -0.11 12.51 -3.28
CA HIS A 314 -0.34 11.51 -2.22
C HIS A 314 -0.15 10.06 -2.70
N LYS A 315 -0.19 9.11 -1.76
CA LYS A 315 -0.13 7.65 -2.02
C LYS A 315 1.21 7.21 -2.62
N PRO A 316 2.28 7.27 -1.80
CA PRO A 316 3.65 7.06 -2.23
C PRO A 316 3.94 5.63 -2.64
N TRP A 317 4.89 5.49 -3.60
CA TRP A 317 5.69 4.31 -3.79
C TRP A 317 7.11 4.69 -4.20
N VAL A 318 8.07 4.42 -3.31
CA VAL A 318 9.43 4.93 -3.43
C VAL A 318 10.43 3.80 -3.60
N ILE A 319 11.32 3.92 -4.58
CA ILE A 319 12.38 2.95 -4.83
C ILE A 319 13.70 3.67 -5.10
N LYS A 320 14.84 3.04 -4.78
CA LYS A 320 16.18 3.48 -5.20
C LYS A 320 16.71 2.53 -6.26
N TRP A 321 17.05 3.06 -7.42
CA TRP A 321 17.58 2.26 -8.50
C TRP A 321 18.74 2.95 -9.20
N LYS A 322 19.90 2.26 -9.32
CA LYS A 322 21.11 2.80 -9.97
C LYS A 322 21.53 4.18 -9.44
N GLY A 323 21.44 4.37 -8.12
CA GLY A 323 21.84 5.61 -7.45
C GLY A 323 20.90 6.80 -7.63
N VAL A 324 19.66 6.56 -8.09
CA VAL A 324 18.57 7.53 -8.17
C VAL A 324 17.40 7.04 -7.31
N VAL A 325 16.79 7.93 -6.53
CA VAL A 325 15.51 7.68 -5.88
C VAL A 325 14.39 8.08 -6.82
N TYR A 326 13.44 7.19 -7.02
CA TYR A 326 12.22 7.37 -7.81
C TYR A 326 11.05 7.35 -6.84
N HIS A 327 10.35 8.44 -6.71
CA HIS A 327 9.21 8.63 -5.84
C HIS A 327 7.95 8.76 -6.67
N PHE A 328 7.27 7.64 -6.92
CA PHE A 328 5.98 7.61 -7.60
C PHE A 328 4.89 8.03 -6.62
N TYR A 329 3.97 8.82 -7.11
CA TYR A 329 2.83 9.27 -6.32
C TYR A 329 1.60 9.46 -7.20
N ASN A 330 0.46 9.48 -6.56
CA ASN A 330 -0.78 9.81 -7.22
C ASN A 330 -0.95 11.33 -7.23
N ALA A 331 -0.94 11.91 -8.42
CA ALA A 331 -1.15 13.33 -8.66
C ALA A 331 -2.60 13.58 -9.05
N VAL A 332 -3.21 14.60 -8.46
CA VAL A 332 -4.58 15.06 -8.77
C VAL A 332 -4.56 16.55 -9.06
N GLY A 333 -4.85 16.91 -10.30
CA GLY A 333 -4.84 18.28 -10.79
C GLY A 333 -5.49 18.41 -12.16
N LYS A 334 -5.04 19.37 -12.96
CA LYS A 334 -5.61 19.66 -14.30
C LYS A 334 -5.59 18.48 -15.26
N SER A 335 -4.62 17.59 -15.12
CA SER A 335 -4.51 16.35 -15.92
C SER A 335 -5.40 15.21 -15.42
N GLY A 336 -6.26 15.44 -14.42
CA GLY A 336 -7.07 14.43 -13.77
C GLY A 336 -6.32 13.72 -12.65
N ARG A 337 -6.59 12.43 -12.46
CA ARG A 337 -5.94 11.59 -11.44
C ARG A 337 -5.01 10.60 -12.14
N VAL A 338 -3.71 10.79 -11.96
CA VAL A 338 -2.65 10.14 -12.72
C VAL A 338 -1.50 9.69 -11.81
N ILE A 339 -0.56 8.90 -12.35
CA ILE A 339 0.69 8.56 -11.65
C ILE A 339 1.79 9.53 -12.11
N ALA A 340 2.34 10.26 -11.16
CA ALA A 340 3.46 11.16 -11.35
C ALA A 340 4.73 10.64 -10.66
N LEU A 341 5.85 11.27 -10.95
CA LEU A 341 7.17 10.91 -10.47
C LEU A 341 7.93 12.15 -9.98
N ALA A 342 8.61 12.02 -8.86
CA ALA A 342 9.69 12.90 -8.45
C ALA A 342 10.98 12.08 -8.26
N THR A 343 12.14 12.71 -8.41
CA THR A 343 13.44 12.03 -8.40
C THR A 343 14.48 12.77 -7.58
N SER A 344 15.47 12.03 -7.06
CA SER A 344 16.59 12.62 -6.31
C SER A 344 17.62 13.32 -7.20
N LYS A 345 17.59 13.07 -8.51
CA LYS A 345 18.43 13.73 -9.52
C LYS A 345 17.55 14.27 -10.62
N ASP A 346 17.91 15.39 -11.21
CA ASP A 346 17.23 15.88 -12.40
C ASP A 346 17.46 14.90 -13.56
N LEU A 347 16.40 14.31 -14.07
CA LEU A 347 16.42 13.39 -15.21
C LEU A 347 15.95 14.05 -16.52
N GLN A 348 15.56 15.33 -16.49
CA GLN A 348 15.12 16.09 -17.67
C GLN A 348 16.26 16.86 -18.32
N THR A 349 17.26 17.24 -17.55
CA THR A 349 18.51 17.84 -18.10
C THR A 349 19.44 16.74 -18.61
N LYS A 350 19.66 16.69 -19.91
CA LYS A 350 20.72 15.93 -20.56
C LYS A 350 21.96 16.77 -20.71
#